data_ed3c32ecbfc4bc02f625da928aeb3bbc
#
_entry.id   ed3c32ecbfc4bc02f625da928aeb3bbc
#
_cell.length_a   1.000
_cell.length_b   1.000
_cell.length_c   1.000
_cell.angle_alpha   90.00
_cell.angle_beta   90.00
_cell.angle_gamma   90.00
#
_symmetry.space_group_name_H-M   'P 1'
#
loop_
_entity.id
_entity.type
_entity.pdbx_description
1 polymer ?
#
loop_
_entity_poly.entity_id
_entity_poly.type
_entity_poly.pdbx_seq_one_letter_code
_entity_poly.pdbx_strand_id
1 'polypeptide(L)'
;VPLGLQFSVLAIGIIVMQSVVVKFDMIDGQMVSHAAQNGFGAANKLNSLIMTPVNGLGAAMTSFTAQNLGAGYTHRIRKGILQGLVMAAIIGVCSVGLGLLLTIDGAYLHIFLSADKVTADTIRFGNHFLYVDFSMYLLLCFLFVVRNCVQGIQRAPFVLWAGASELIARVAICLTLPALLSGGVVSAQSPELAFYALCAADPLAWLAADLVLLVPFFKNMMHRNYQYLYGGVEQHLLGK
;
A
#
# COMPACT_ATOMS: atom_id res chain seq x y z
N VAL A 1 -0.80 12.74 16.72
CA VAL A 1 0.15 13.38 15.79
C VAL A 1 0.81 12.38 14.84
N PRO A 2 1.42 11.24 15.26
CA PRO A 2 2.12 10.34 14.32
C PRO A 2 1.22 9.77 13.22
N LEU A 3 -0.01 9.41 13.55
CA LEU A 3 -0.96 8.83 12.59
C LEU A 3 -1.38 9.83 11.51
N GLY A 4 -1.68 11.07 11.91
CA GLY A 4 -2.04 12.13 10.95
C GLY A 4 -0.89 12.45 10.01
N LEU A 5 0.35 12.49 10.52
CA LEU A 5 1.55 12.69 9.69
C LEU A 5 1.73 11.56 8.67
N GLN A 6 1.49 10.32 9.06
CA GLN A 6 1.56 9.15 8.18
C GLN A 6 0.57 9.25 7.01
N PHE A 7 -0.70 9.61 7.28
CA PHE A 7 -1.69 9.79 6.22
C PHE A 7 -1.35 10.95 5.29
N SER A 8 -0.81 12.05 5.83
CA SER A 8 -0.35 13.17 5.00
C SER A 8 0.79 12.77 4.07
N VAL A 9 1.75 12.00 4.56
CA VAL A 9 2.87 11.48 3.76
C VAL A 9 2.37 10.58 2.63
N LEU A 10 1.41 9.70 2.89
CA LEU A 10 0.81 8.84 1.86
C LEU A 10 0.05 9.66 0.81
N ALA A 11 -0.71 10.68 1.24
CA ALA A 11 -1.45 11.56 0.33
C ALA A 11 -0.51 12.31 -0.64
N ILE A 12 0.63 12.81 -0.17
CA ILE A 12 1.64 13.45 -1.02
C ILE A 12 2.14 12.48 -2.10
N GLY A 13 2.41 11.23 -1.75
CA GLY A 13 2.83 10.21 -2.71
C GLY A 13 1.83 9.98 -3.84
N ILE A 14 0.54 9.93 -3.52
CA ILE A 14 -0.53 9.78 -4.50
C ILE A 14 -0.62 11.01 -5.41
N ILE A 15 -0.50 12.22 -4.87
CA ILE A 15 -0.52 13.47 -5.65
C ILE A 15 0.65 13.50 -6.65
N VAL A 16 1.85 13.11 -6.24
CA VAL A 16 3.01 13.04 -7.13
C VAL A 16 2.76 12.02 -8.24
N MET A 17 2.26 10.84 -7.92
CA MET A 17 1.93 9.83 -8.92
C MET A 17 0.88 10.34 -9.92
N GLN A 18 -0.20 10.96 -9.46
CA GLN A 18 -1.21 11.57 -10.33
C GLN A 18 -0.62 12.65 -11.24
N SER A 19 0.31 13.47 -10.75
CA SER A 19 0.95 14.52 -11.56
C SER A 19 1.77 13.94 -12.73
N VAL A 20 2.34 12.75 -12.55
CA VAL A 20 3.06 12.04 -13.62
C VAL A 20 2.09 11.34 -14.57
N VAL A 21 0.99 10.75 -14.05
CA VAL A 21 -0.08 10.15 -14.88
C VAL A 21 -0.62 11.17 -15.90
N VAL A 22 -0.86 12.40 -15.46
CA VAL A 22 -1.36 13.48 -16.35
C VAL A 22 -0.44 13.71 -17.56
N LYS A 23 0.89 13.54 -17.39
CA LYS A 23 1.83 13.73 -18.51
C LYS A 23 1.63 12.72 -19.64
N PHE A 24 1.09 11.53 -19.36
CA PHE A 24 0.74 10.53 -20.39
C PHE A 24 -0.48 10.95 -21.23
N ASP A 25 -1.20 12.00 -20.84
CA ASP A 25 -2.29 12.61 -21.60
C ASP A 25 -1.85 13.90 -22.34
N MET A 26 -0.56 14.27 -22.26
CA MET A 26 -0.05 15.55 -22.78
C MET A 26 0.99 15.34 -23.90
N ILE A 27 0.99 16.26 -24.89
CA ILE A 27 2.07 16.45 -25.89
C ILE A 27 2.46 17.91 -25.89
N ASP A 28 3.75 18.20 -25.77
CA ASP A 28 4.32 19.56 -25.75
C ASP A 28 3.60 20.50 -24.75
N GLY A 29 3.21 19.95 -23.59
CA GLY A 29 2.53 20.71 -22.54
C GLY A 29 1.05 20.94 -22.77
N GLN A 30 0.47 20.45 -23.88
CA GLN A 30 -0.96 20.54 -24.16
C GLN A 30 -1.67 19.20 -23.91
N MET A 31 -2.85 19.26 -23.32
CA MET A 31 -3.68 18.08 -23.07
C MET A 31 -4.27 17.59 -24.38
N VAL A 32 -3.96 16.35 -24.78
CA VAL A 32 -4.48 15.72 -26.02
C VAL A 32 -5.48 14.59 -25.71
N SER A 33 -5.47 14.11 -24.48
CA SER A 33 -6.36 13.02 -24.01
C SER A 33 -6.66 13.22 -22.53
N HIS A 34 -7.57 12.44 -22.00
CA HIS A 34 -7.83 12.24 -20.57
C HIS A 34 -7.87 10.76 -20.20
N ALA A 35 -7.41 9.88 -21.08
CA ALA A 35 -7.56 8.44 -20.93
C ALA A 35 -6.73 7.89 -19.76
N ALA A 36 -5.45 8.30 -19.65
CA ALA A 36 -4.59 7.87 -18.57
C ALA A 36 -5.10 8.36 -17.22
N GLN A 37 -5.51 9.62 -17.14
CA GLN A 37 -6.01 10.25 -15.93
C GLN A 37 -7.33 9.60 -15.45
N ASN A 38 -8.28 9.38 -16.38
CA ASN A 38 -9.55 8.76 -16.08
C ASN A 38 -9.39 7.28 -15.69
N GLY A 39 -8.58 6.53 -16.45
CA GLY A 39 -8.30 5.12 -16.19
C GLY A 39 -7.63 4.91 -14.84
N PHE A 40 -6.55 5.63 -14.56
CA PHE A 40 -5.85 5.59 -13.28
C PHE A 40 -6.76 6.03 -12.12
N GLY A 41 -7.51 7.11 -12.27
CA GLY A 41 -8.39 7.63 -11.23
C GLY A 41 -9.49 6.65 -10.84
N ALA A 42 -10.14 5.99 -11.81
CA ALA A 42 -11.15 4.96 -11.56
C ALA A 42 -10.54 3.69 -10.97
N ALA A 43 -9.38 3.26 -11.48
CA ALA A 43 -8.65 2.10 -10.98
C ALA A 43 -8.21 2.29 -9.52
N ASN A 44 -7.71 3.48 -9.17
CA ASN A 44 -7.33 3.81 -7.79
C ASN A 44 -8.55 3.81 -6.83
N LYS A 45 -9.72 4.25 -7.29
CA LYS A 45 -10.97 4.13 -6.51
C LYS A 45 -11.34 2.67 -6.27
N LEU A 46 -11.27 1.82 -7.30
CA LEU A 46 -11.51 0.39 -7.16
C LEU A 46 -10.51 -0.24 -6.18
N ASN A 47 -9.22 0.05 -6.33
CA ASN A 47 -8.17 -0.45 -5.43
C ASN A 47 -8.45 -0.04 -3.97
N SER A 48 -8.87 1.20 -3.74
CA SER A 48 -9.22 1.70 -2.41
C SER A 48 -10.41 0.93 -1.79
N LEU A 49 -11.41 0.56 -2.59
CA LEU A 49 -12.53 -0.26 -2.13
C LEU A 49 -12.09 -1.68 -1.78
N ILE A 50 -11.27 -2.28 -2.64
CA ILE A 50 -10.72 -3.63 -2.46
C ILE A 50 -9.82 -3.71 -1.21
N MET A 51 -9.13 -2.62 -0.86
CA MET A 51 -8.31 -2.52 0.35
C MET A 51 -9.11 -2.42 1.66
N THR A 52 -10.39 -2.07 1.62
CA THR A 52 -11.19 -1.82 2.82
C THR A 52 -11.19 -2.99 3.82
N PRO A 53 -11.34 -4.26 3.42
CA PRO A 53 -11.30 -5.39 4.36
C PRO A 53 -9.91 -5.56 5.02
N VAL A 54 -8.83 -5.33 4.26
CA VAL A 54 -7.44 -5.38 4.77
C VAL A 54 -7.19 -4.26 5.79
N ASN A 55 -7.71 -3.05 5.52
CA ASN A 55 -7.67 -1.93 6.47
C ASN A 55 -8.40 -2.27 7.78
N GLY A 56 -9.59 -2.88 7.68
CA GLY A 56 -10.36 -3.34 8.84
C GLY A 56 -9.60 -4.36 9.68
N LEU A 57 -8.97 -5.35 9.02
CA LEU A 57 -8.11 -6.32 9.69
C LEU A 57 -6.91 -5.63 10.36
N GLY A 58 -6.27 -4.67 9.69
CA GLY A 58 -5.17 -3.89 10.26
C GLY A 58 -5.58 -3.19 11.57
N ALA A 59 -6.72 -2.50 11.58
CA ALA A 59 -7.24 -1.85 12.77
C ALA A 59 -7.50 -2.85 13.92
N ALA A 60 -8.07 -4.01 13.61
CA ALA A 60 -8.27 -5.10 14.58
C ALA A 60 -6.93 -5.60 15.13
N MET A 61 -5.91 -5.75 14.28
CA MET A 61 -4.57 -6.18 14.71
C MET A 61 -3.88 -5.16 15.61
N THR A 62 -4.07 -3.86 15.37
CA THR A 62 -3.58 -2.81 16.28
C THR A 62 -4.19 -2.96 17.67
N SER A 63 -5.50 -3.08 17.76
CA SER A 63 -6.22 -3.23 19.03
C SER A 63 -5.85 -4.52 19.74
N PHE A 64 -5.82 -5.65 19.01
CA PHE A 64 -5.41 -6.95 19.55
C PHE A 64 -4.00 -6.91 20.14
N THR A 65 -3.06 -6.33 19.41
CA THR A 65 -1.66 -6.26 19.83
C THR A 65 -1.49 -5.37 21.05
N ALA A 66 -2.15 -4.20 21.07
CA ALA A 66 -2.10 -3.27 22.19
C ALA A 66 -2.69 -3.88 23.47
N GLN A 67 -3.84 -4.55 23.37
CA GLN A 67 -4.51 -5.19 24.52
C GLN A 67 -3.67 -6.33 25.11
N ASN A 68 -3.11 -7.18 24.26
CA ASN A 68 -2.26 -8.30 24.72
C ASN A 68 -0.92 -7.82 25.28
N LEU A 69 -0.38 -6.72 24.75
CA LEU A 69 0.82 -6.09 25.31
C LEU A 69 0.53 -5.53 26.71
N GLY A 70 -0.58 -4.78 26.88
CA GLY A 70 -0.97 -4.23 28.17
C GLY A 70 -1.29 -5.29 29.23
N ALA A 71 -1.74 -6.47 28.80
CA ALA A 71 -1.99 -7.62 29.67
C ALA A 71 -0.77 -8.53 29.91
N GLY A 72 0.41 -8.21 29.30
CA GLY A 72 1.62 -9.03 29.43
C GLY A 72 1.62 -10.32 28.59
N TYR A 73 0.61 -10.56 27.75
CA TYR A 73 0.49 -11.81 26.98
C TYR A 73 1.27 -11.79 25.66
N THR A 74 2.59 -11.63 25.73
CA THR A 74 3.45 -11.49 24.55
C THR A 74 3.42 -12.71 23.62
N HIS A 75 3.24 -13.93 24.16
CA HIS A 75 3.10 -15.14 23.36
C HIS A 75 1.84 -15.13 22.47
N ARG A 76 0.75 -14.49 22.93
CA ARG A 76 -0.48 -14.32 22.14
C ARG A 76 -0.28 -13.36 20.98
N ILE A 77 0.53 -12.30 21.17
CA ILE A 77 0.86 -11.36 20.11
C ILE A 77 1.48 -12.10 18.94
N ARG A 78 2.50 -12.93 19.18
CA ARG A 78 3.16 -13.72 18.12
C ARG A 78 2.20 -14.64 17.36
N LYS A 79 1.38 -15.40 18.09
CA LYS A 79 0.36 -16.26 17.48
C LYS A 79 -0.65 -15.46 16.67
N GLY A 80 -1.15 -14.35 17.23
CA GLY A 80 -2.12 -13.49 16.58
C GLY A 80 -1.59 -12.83 15.31
N ILE A 81 -0.31 -12.42 15.29
CA ILE A 81 0.32 -11.89 14.09
C ILE A 81 0.33 -12.92 12.97
N LEU A 82 0.77 -14.16 13.25
CA LEU A 82 0.79 -15.22 12.25
C LEU A 82 -0.62 -15.52 11.72
N GLN A 83 -1.61 -15.61 12.61
CA GLN A 83 -3.01 -15.77 12.23
C GLN A 83 -3.53 -14.59 11.41
N GLY A 84 -3.18 -13.36 11.80
CA GLY A 84 -3.52 -12.14 11.08
C GLY A 84 -2.92 -12.11 9.67
N LEU A 85 -1.68 -12.57 9.49
CA LEU A 85 -1.04 -12.69 8.18
C LEU A 85 -1.76 -13.72 7.29
N VAL A 86 -2.14 -14.86 7.85
CA VAL A 86 -2.93 -15.87 7.10
C VAL A 86 -4.30 -15.30 6.71
N MET A 87 -5.00 -14.63 7.62
CA MET A 87 -6.28 -13.97 7.32
C MET A 87 -6.11 -12.90 6.25
N ALA A 88 -5.07 -12.07 6.34
CA ALA A 88 -4.77 -11.05 5.35
C ALA A 88 -4.48 -11.66 3.96
N ALA A 89 -3.76 -12.77 3.91
CA ALA A 89 -3.50 -13.47 2.66
C ALA A 89 -4.80 -14.02 2.03
N ILE A 90 -5.69 -14.61 2.82
CA ILE A 90 -6.99 -15.10 2.34
C ILE A 90 -7.84 -13.93 1.83
N ILE A 91 -7.96 -12.86 2.62
CA ILE A 91 -8.70 -11.65 2.22
C ILE A 91 -8.07 -11.07 0.95
N GLY A 92 -6.74 -10.98 0.88
CA GLY A 92 -6.01 -10.46 -0.26
C GLY A 92 -6.28 -11.25 -1.55
N VAL A 93 -6.22 -12.58 -1.49
CA VAL A 93 -6.51 -13.44 -2.65
C VAL A 93 -7.96 -13.28 -3.10
N CYS A 94 -8.93 -13.26 -2.17
CA CYS A 94 -10.34 -13.04 -2.50
C CYS A 94 -10.56 -11.64 -3.09
N SER A 95 -9.92 -10.61 -2.54
CA SER A 95 -10.00 -9.23 -3.00
C SER A 95 -9.42 -9.06 -4.40
N VAL A 96 -8.25 -9.64 -4.66
CA VAL A 96 -7.63 -9.65 -5.99
C VAL A 96 -8.51 -10.41 -6.99
N GLY A 97 -9.04 -11.57 -6.61
CA GLY A 97 -9.95 -12.33 -7.46
C GLY A 97 -11.19 -11.51 -7.87
N LEU A 98 -11.81 -10.83 -6.91
CA LEU A 98 -12.93 -9.92 -7.19
C LEU A 98 -12.49 -8.74 -8.06
N GLY A 99 -11.34 -8.14 -7.77
CA GLY A 99 -10.78 -7.05 -8.55
C GLY A 99 -10.52 -7.45 -10.00
N LEU A 100 -9.91 -8.60 -10.24
CA LEU A 100 -9.65 -9.12 -11.59
C LEU A 100 -10.95 -9.41 -12.36
N LEU A 101 -12.00 -9.90 -11.72
CA LEU A 101 -13.29 -10.05 -12.35
C LEU A 101 -13.85 -8.70 -12.84
N LEU A 102 -13.66 -7.63 -12.09
CA LEU A 102 -14.13 -6.30 -12.44
C LEU A 102 -13.25 -5.62 -13.51
N THR A 103 -12.04 -6.10 -13.79
CA THR A 103 -11.22 -5.60 -14.91
C THR A 103 -11.68 -6.11 -16.27
N ILE A 104 -12.48 -7.18 -16.32
CA ILE A 104 -13.02 -7.73 -17.56
C ILE A 104 -13.88 -6.65 -18.23
N ASP A 105 -13.56 -6.37 -19.50
CA ASP A 105 -14.22 -5.34 -20.30
C ASP A 105 -14.27 -3.94 -19.64
N GLY A 106 -13.43 -3.71 -18.63
CA GLY A 106 -13.41 -2.44 -17.90
C GLY A 106 -14.69 -2.19 -17.08
N ALA A 107 -15.36 -3.23 -16.60
CA ALA A 107 -16.64 -3.12 -15.89
C ALA A 107 -16.60 -2.12 -14.73
N TYR A 108 -15.48 -2.04 -13.99
CA TYR A 108 -15.34 -1.08 -12.90
C TYR A 108 -15.35 0.39 -13.36
N LEU A 109 -14.93 0.67 -14.60
CA LEU A 109 -14.94 2.04 -15.13
C LEU A 109 -16.35 2.59 -15.23
N HIS A 110 -17.31 1.77 -15.63
CA HIS A 110 -18.72 2.14 -15.73
C HIS A 110 -19.36 2.45 -14.36
N ILE A 111 -18.71 2.02 -13.25
CA ILE A 111 -19.16 2.36 -11.88
C ILE A 111 -18.72 3.78 -11.51
N PHE A 112 -17.55 4.23 -11.99
CA PHE A 112 -16.92 5.47 -11.57
C PHE A 112 -16.92 6.59 -12.61
N LEU A 113 -17.13 6.26 -13.88
CA LEU A 113 -17.07 7.19 -15.00
C LEU A 113 -18.37 7.12 -15.81
N SER A 114 -18.72 8.24 -16.43
CA SER A 114 -19.77 8.29 -17.44
C SER A 114 -19.33 7.57 -18.72
N ALA A 115 -20.28 7.00 -19.46
CA ALA A 115 -20.02 6.15 -20.63
C ALA A 115 -19.16 6.85 -21.72
N ASP A 116 -19.30 8.16 -21.88
CA ASP A 116 -18.53 8.98 -22.82
C ASP A 116 -17.02 9.01 -22.52
N LYS A 117 -16.62 8.76 -21.27
CA LYS A 117 -15.21 8.74 -20.82
C LYS A 117 -14.58 7.36 -20.82
N VAL A 118 -15.35 6.32 -21.05
CA VAL A 118 -14.88 4.94 -21.10
C VAL A 118 -14.45 4.62 -22.52
N THR A 119 -13.19 4.81 -22.82
CA THR A 119 -12.55 4.50 -24.10
C THR A 119 -11.64 3.29 -23.97
N ALA A 120 -11.24 2.68 -25.09
CA ALA A 120 -10.29 1.56 -25.08
C ALA A 120 -8.97 1.94 -24.38
N ASP A 121 -8.48 3.16 -24.57
CA ASP A 121 -7.28 3.65 -23.89
C ASP A 121 -7.50 3.84 -22.39
N THR A 122 -8.68 4.33 -21.98
CA THR A 122 -9.04 4.44 -20.55
C THR A 122 -9.03 3.07 -19.87
N ILE A 123 -9.61 2.05 -20.52
CA ILE A 123 -9.60 0.66 -20.03
C ILE A 123 -8.16 0.16 -19.92
N ARG A 124 -7.36 0.38 -20.97
CA ARG A 124 -5.96 -0.05 -21.02
C ARG A 124 -5.14 0.51 -19.86
N PHE A 125 -5.14 1.83 -19.68
CA PHE A 125 -4.38 2.49 -18.61
C PHE A 125 -4.84 2.06 -17.21
N GLY A 126 -6.15 1.97 -16.99
CA GLY A 126 -6.69 1.54 -15.70
C GLY A 126 -6.35 0.08 -15.38
N ASN A 127 -6.48 -0.81 -16.37
CA ASN A 127 -6.14 -2.22 -16.19
C ASN A 127 -4.64 -2.43 -15.96
N HIS A 128 -3.75 -1.69 -16.66
CA HIS A 128 -2.30 -1.77 -16.42
C HIS A 128 -1.96 -1.44 -14.97
N PHE A 129 -2.55 -0.39 -14.41
CA PHE A 129 -2.35 -0.04 -13.00
C PHE A 129 -2.81 -1.18 -12.09
N LEU A 130 -4.04 -1.68 -12.28
CA LEU A 130 -4.59 -2.74 -11.43
C LEU A 130 -3.80 -4.04 -11.51
N TYR A 131 -3.34 -4.45 -12.69
CA TYR A 131 -2.55 -5.69 -12.84
C TYR A 131 -1.22 -5.61 -12.11
N VAL A 132 -0.55 -4.46 -12.17
CA VAL A 132 0.71 -4.25 -11.42
C VAL A 132 0.45 -4.29 -9.92
N ASP A 133 -0.53 -3.55 -9.43
CA ASP A 133 -0.88 -3.51 -8.00
C ASP A 133 -1.32 -4.88 -7.49
N PHE A 134 -2.20 -5.57 -8.21
CA PHE A 134 -2.72 -6.88 -7.81
C PHE A 134 -1.64 -7.96 -7.82
N SER A 135 -0.64 -7.88 -8.71
CA SER A 135 0.48 -8.83 -8.74
C SER A 135 1.28 -8.84 -7.44
N MET A 136 1.35 -7.71 -6.74
CA MET A 136 2.10 -7.53 -5.50
C MET A 136 1.19 -7.31 -4.27
N TYR A 137 -0.10 -7.59 -4.40
CA TYR A 137 -1.09 -7.28 -3.37
C TYR A 137 -0.85 -8.04 -2.04
N LEU A 138 -0.27 -9.23 -2.09
CA LEU A 138 0.11 -9.97 -0.89
C LEU A 138 1.21 -9.26 -0.09
N LEU A 139 2.12 -8.54 -0.77
CA LEU A 139 3.11 -7.69 -0.12
C LEU A 139 2.43 -6.55 0.64
N LEU A 140 1.42 -5.92 0.03
CA LEU A 140 0.60 -4.90 0.67
C LEU A 140 -0.14 -5.45 1.89
N CYS A 141 -0.71 -6.66 1.81
CA CYS A 141 -1.37 -7.32 2.94
C CYS A 141 -0.40 -7.54 4.11
N PHE A 142 0.83 -7.98 3.82
CA PHE A 142 1.88 -8.12 4.82
C PHE A 142 2.22 -6.77 5.46
N LEU A 143 2.45 -5.75 4.65
CA LEU A 143 2.73 -4.39 5.09
C LEU A 143 1.66 -3.89 6.08
N PHE A 144 0.38 -4.05 5.74
CA PHE A 144 -0.71 -3.58 6.59
C PHE A 144 -0.76 -4.29 7.94
N VAL A 145 -0.66 -5.61 7.96
CA VAL A 145 -0.67 -6.37 9.22
C VAL A 145 0.52 -6.00 10.09
N VAL A 146 1.74 -6.01 9.54
CA VAL A 146 2.96 -5.75 10.31
C VAL A 146 2.99 -4.30 10.80
N ARG A 147 2.67 -3.33 9.94
CA ARG A 147 2.61 -1.90 10.30
C ARG A 147 1.66 -1.66 11.47
N ASN A 148 0.46 -2.21 11.42
CA ASN A 148 -0.55 -2.08 12.45
C ASN A 148 -0.14 -2.79 13.75
N CYS A 149 0.49 -3.95 13.68
CA CYS A 149 1.02 -4.63 14.86
C CYS A 149 2.18 -3.83 15.50
N VAL A 150 3.10 -3.28 14.71
CA VAL A 150 4.18 -2.42 15.20
C VAL A 150 3.61 -1.16 15.88
N GLN A 151 2.54 -0.62 15.34
CA GLN A 151 1.81 0.49 15.96
C GLN A 151 1.18 0.08 17.29
N GLY A 152 0.56 -1.10 17.36
CA GLY A 152 -0.06 -1.66 18.56
C GLY A 152 0.93 -1.90 19.71
N ILE A 153 2.19 -2.27 19.41
CA ILE A 153 3.26 -2.37 20.41
C ILE A 153 3.92 -1.03 20.75
N GLN A 154 3.32 0.09 20.34
CA GLN A 154 3.76 1.46 20.62
C GLN A 154 5.15 1.82 20.07
N ARG A 155 5.58 1.15 19.00
CA ARG A 155 6.84 1.46 18.28
C ARG A 155 6.61 2.43 17.11
N ALA A 156 5.89 3.52 17.38
CA ALA A 156 5.54 4.56 16.42
C ALA A 156 6.70 5.08 15.54
N PRO A 157 7.95 5.25 16.02
CA PRO A 157 9.05 5.69 15.17
C PRO A 157 9.29 4.80 13.95
N PHE A 158 9.17 3.47 14.08
CA PHE A 158 9.33 2.56 12.94
C PHE A 158 8.23 2.71 11.91
N VAL A 159 6.99 2.98 12.36
CA VAL A 159 5.85 3.25 11.47
C VAL A 159 6.06 4.54 10.67
N LEU A 160 6.61 5.58 11.31
CA LEU A 160 6.96 6.84 10.65
C LEU A 160 8.07 6.65 9.62
N TRP A 161 9.15 5.93 9.98
CA TRP A 161 10.24 5.63 9.05
C TRP A 161 9.79 4.78 7.88
N ALA A 162 8.89 3.80 8.10
CA ALA A 162 8.29 3.02 7.03
C ALA A 162 7.48 3.92 6.08
N GLY A 163 6.66 4.84 6.60
CA GLY A 163 5.93 5.80 5.78
C GLY A 163 6.86 6.76 5.02
N ALA A 164 7.93 7.23 5.66
CA ALA A 164 8.93 8.07 4.99
C ALA A 164 9.66 7.33 3.86
N SER A 165 10.09 6.08 4.08
CA SER A 165 10.73 5.25 3.06
C SER A 165 9.78 4.96 1.89
N GLU A 166 8.51 4.70 2.18
CA GLU A 166 7.46 4.51 1.18
C GLU A 166 7.29 5.75 0.30
N LEU A 167 7.20 6.95 0.90
CA LEU A 167 7.11 8.19 0.16
C LEU A 167 8.34 8.43 -0.72
N ILE A 168 9.54 8.32 -0.14
CA ILE A 168 10.80 8.56 -0.87
C ILE A 168 10.91 7.61 -2.05
N ALA A 169 10.64 6.30 -1.86
CA ALA A 169 10.68 5.32 -2.92
C ALA A 169 9.65 5.65 -4.02
N ARG A 170 8.40 5.93 -3.64
CA ARG A 170 7.34 6.27 -4.59
C ARG A 170 7.70 7.50 -5.41
N VAL A 171 8.11 8.60 -4.78
CA VAL A 171 8.48 9.85 -5.48
C VAL A 171 9.68 9.61 -6.40
N ALA A 172 10.73 8.95 -5.90
CA ALA A 172 11.91 8.66 -6.69
C ALA A 172 11.55 7.84 -7.96
N ILE A 173 10.77 6.78 -7.80
CA ILE A 173 10.38 5.90 -8.90
C ILE A 173 9.46 6.62 -9.88
N CYS A 174 8.43 7.33 -9.40
CA CYS A 174 7.51 8.09 -10.24
C CYS A 174 8.21 9.14 -11.12
N LEU A 175 9.25 9.78 -10.59
CA LEU A 175 9.95 10.84 -11.31
C LEU A 175 11.08 10.32 -12.22
N THR A 176 11.70 9.19 -11.87
CA THR A 176 12.89 8.70 -12.59
C THR A 176 12.58 7.63 -13.62
N LEU A 177 11.89 6.55 -13.25
CA LEU A 177 11.71 5.39 -14.13
C LEU A 177 10.91 5.71 -15.40
N PRO A 178 9.74 6.38 -15.33
CA PRO A 178 9.00 6.75 -16.54
C PRO A 178 9.80 7.68 -17.45
N ALA A 179 10.51 8.65 -16.87
CA ALA A 179 11.33 9.59 -17.63
C ALA A 179 12.50 8.90 -18.36
N LEU A 180 13.21 7.99 -17.67
CA LEU A 180 14.29 7.20 -18.26
C LEU A 180 13.81 6.35 -19.46
N LEU A 181 12.65 5.71 -19.32
CA LEU A 181 12.07 4.86 -20.36
C LEU A 181 11.45 5.66 -21.52
N SER A 182 11.12 6.94 -21.27
CA SER A 182 10.58 7.85 -22.29
C SER A 182 11.64 8.70 -22.97
N GLY A 183 12.93 8.47 -22.70
CA GLY A 183 14.00 9.27 -23.28
C GLY A 183 14.16 10.66 -22.69
N GLY A 184 13.68 10.87 -21.45
CA GLY A 184 13.81 12.12 -20.68
C GLY A 184 12.49 12.85 -20.41
N VAL A 185 11.57 12.87 -21.36
CA VAL A 185 10.27 13.55 -21.21
C VAL A 185 9.12 12.57 -21.33
N VAL A 186 8.28 12.52 -20.30
CA VAL A 186 7.04 11.72 -20.33
C VAL A 186 5.97 12.47 -21.10
N SER A 187 5.33 11.81 -22.08
CA SER A 187 4.26 12.35 -22.91
C SER A 187 3.27 11.26 -23.33
N ALA A 188 2.21 11.64 -24.03
CA ALA A 188 1.24 10.68 -24.59
C ALA A 188 1.85 9.72 -25.65
N GLN A 189 3.03 10.05 -26.16
CA GLN A 189 3.79 9.21 -27.10
C GLN A 189 4.81 8.29 -26.41
N SER A 190 4.90 8.33 -25.07
CA SER A 190 5.79 7.48 -24.29
C SER A 190 5.43 6.01 -24.46
N PRO A 191 6.42 5.09 -24.46
CA PRO A 191 6.15 3.67 -24.58
C PRO A 191 5.31 3.17 -23.40
N GLU A 192 4.47 2.16 -23.62
CA GLU A 192 3.64 1.55 -22.55
C GLU A 192 4.46 1.10 -21.34
N LEU A 193 5.70 0.65 -21.58
CA LEU A 193 6.62 0.25 -20.51
C LEU A 193 6.88 1.39 -19.51
N ALA A 194 6.86 2.65 -19.96
CA ALA A 194 7.01 3.81 -19.07
C ALA A 194 5.80 3.96 -18.14
N PHE A 195 4.59 3.64 -18.60
CA PHE A 195 3.41 3.63 -17.75
C PHE A 195 3.43 2.48 -16.75
N TYR A 196 3.83 1.26 -17.17
CA TYR A 196 4.06 0.14 -16.25
C TYR A 196 5.10 0.47 -15.17
N ALA A 197 6.18 1.16 -15.55
CA ALA A 197 7.20 1.61 -14.61
C ALA A 197 6.65 2.63 -13.59
N LEU A 198 5.73 3.50 -14.03
CA LEU A 198 5.00 4.39 -13.13
C LEU A 198 4.12 3.59 -12.15
N CYS A 199 3.36 2.61 -12.65
CA CYS A 199 2.51 1.76 -11.81
C CYS A 199 3.32 0.94 -10.79
N ALA A 200 4.54 0.51 -11.14
CA ALA A 200 5.45 -0.20 -10.24
C ALA A 200 5.92 0.65 -9.03
N ALA A 201 5.66 1.95 -9.04
CA ALA A 201 6.02 2.82 -7.92
C ALA A 201 5.31 2.43 -6.62
N ASP A 202 4.05 1.97 -6.67
CA ASP A 202 3.30 1.53 -5.50
C ASP A 202 3.88 0.24 -4.89
N PRO A 203 4.02 -0.88 -5.64
CA PRO A 203 4.62 -2.11 -5.11
C PRO A 203 6.05 -1.93 -4.59
N LEU A 204 6.87 -1.15 -5.27
CA LEU A 204 8.26 -0.90 -4.84
C LEU A 204 8.31 -0.01 -3.58
N ALA A 205 7.38 0.92 -3.43
CA ALA A 205 7.23 1.71 -2.22
C ALA A 205 6.78 0.83 -1.04
N TRP A 206 5.85 -0.11 -1.24
CA TRP A 206 5.47 -1.09 -0.21
C TRP A 206 6.65 -1.96 0.23
N LEU A 207 7.44 -2.43 -0.74
CA LEU A 207 8.66 -3.19 -0.46
C LEU A 207 9.65 -2.38 0.40
N ALA A 208 9.85 -1.09 0.09
CA ALA A 208 10.72 -0.22 0.89
C ALA A 208 10.22 -0.06 2.32
N ALA A 209 8.91 0.10 2.51
CA ALA A 209 8.30 0.17 3.84
C ALA A 209 8.41 -1.15 4.60
N ASP A 210 8.18 -2.29 3.92
CA ASP A 210 8.32 -3.61 4.52
C ASP A 210 9.73 -3.88 5.02
N LEU A 211 10.76 -3.53 4.24
CA LEU A 211 12.16 -3.67 4.65
C LEU A 211 12.45 -2.93 5.96
N VAL A 212 11.91 -1.73 6.14
CA VAL A 212 12.03 -0.98 7.40
C VAL A 212 11.30 -1.69 8.54
N LEU A 213 10.11 -2.25 8.28
CA LEU A 213 9.28 -2.90 9.29
C LEU A 213 9.78 -4.32 9.65
N LEU A 214 10.58 -4.97 8.81
CA LEU A 214 11.22 -6.25 9.15
C LEU A 214 12.09 -6.15 10.40
N VAL A 215 12.72 -5.00 10.65
CA VAL A 215 13.56 -4.79 11.85
C VAL A 215 12.74 -4.96 13.15
N PRO A 216 11.67 -4.18 13.40
CA PRO A 216 10.86 -4.37 14.60
C PRO A 216 10.08 -5.69 14.58
N PHE A 217 9.71 -6.20 13.42
CA PHE A 217 9.02 -7.49 13.28
C PHE A 217 9.86 -8.62 13.85
N PHE A 218 11.09 -8.80 13.38
CA PHE A 218 11.94 -9.89 13.86
C PHE A 218 12.49 -9.60 15.26
N LYS A 219 12.98 -8.39 15.53
CA LYS A 219 13.65 -8.05 16.79
C LYS A 219 12.67 -7.98 17.98
N ASN A 220 11.50 -7.41 17.79
CA ASN A 220 10.58 -7.11 18.89
C ASN A 220 9.38 -8.05 18.96
N MET A 221 8.96 -8.66 17.85
CA MET A 221 7.73 -9.43 17.79
C MET A 221 7.96 -10.93 17.67
N MET A 222 8.98 -11.35 16.92
CA MET A 222 9.27 -12.77 16.67
C MET A 222 10.39 -13.32 17.54
N HIS A 223 11.23 -12.47 18.14
CA HIS A 223 12.33 -12.93 18.96
C HIS A 223 11.83 -13.59 20.27
N ARG A 224 12.45 -14.72 20.63
CA ARG A 224 12.08 -15.56 21.78
C ARG A 224 12.25 -14.83 23.13
N ASN A 225 13.14 -13.81 23.19
CA ASN A 225 13.47 -13.04 24.40
C ASN A 225 12.61 -11.78 24.58
N TYR A 226 11.50 -11.64 23.88
CA TYR A 226 10.59 -10.51 24.05
C TYR A 226 10.07 -10.40 25.49
N GLN A 227 9.97 -11.51 26.20
CA GLN A 227 9.60 -11.56 27.62
C GLN A 227 10.56 -10.76 28.53
N TYR A 228 11.86 -10.67 28.18
CA TYR A 228 12.84 -9.95 29.00
C TYR A 228 12.81 -8.43 28.81
N LEU A 229 12.33 -7.92 27.69
CA LEU A 229 12.25 -6.50 27.43
C LEU A 229 11.04 -5.81 28.10
N TYR A 230 10.01 -6.58 28.42
CA TYR A 230 8.77 -6.12 29.08
C TYR A 230 8.42 -6.89 30.35
N GLY A 231 9.20 -7.90 30.71
CA GLY A 231 9.02 -8.73 31.92
C GLY A 231 9.25 -8.00 33.26
N GLY A 232 9.76 -6.76 33.20
CA GLY A 232 9.82 -5.88 34.38
C GLY A 232 8.43 -5.47 34.89
N VAL A 233 7.39 -5.55 34.06
CA VAL A 233 6.01 -5.24 34.45
C VAL A 233 5.33 -6.47 35.10
N GLU A 234 5.68 -7.68 34.66
CA GLU A 234 5.08 -8.91 35.19
C GLU A 234 5.53 -9.22 36.62
N GLN A 235 6.78 -8.93 36.96
CA GLN A 235 7.26 -9.13 38.36
C GLN A 235 6.68 -8.12 39.34
N HIS A 236 6.28 -6.92 38.90
CA HIS A 236 5.67 -5.91 39.77
C HIS A 236 4.19 -6.16 40.03
N LEU A 237 3.48 -6.91 39.16
CA LEU A 237 2.06 -7.22 39.31
C LEU A 237 1.82 -8.54 40.05
N LEU A 238 2.78 -9.45 40.07
CA LEU A 238 2.68 -10.74 40.81
C LEU A 238 3.31 -10.66 42.21
N GLY A 239 3.87 -9.54 42.58
CA GLY A 239 4.47 -9.26 43.89
C GLY A 239 3.55 -8.51 44.88
N LYS A 240 2.21 -8.51 44.62
CA LYS A 240 1.22 -8.02 45.58
C LYS A 240 0.16 -9.06 45.85
#